data_0fd85a9dc7ac2d80007858cc5a62882c
#
_entry.id   0fd85a9dc7ac2d80007858cc5a62882c
#
_cell.length_a   1.000
_cell.length_b   1.000
_cell.length_c   1.000
_cell.angle_alpha   90.00
_cell.angle_beta   90.00
_cell.angle_gamma   90.00
#
_symmetry.space_group_name_H-M   'P 1'
#
loop_
_entity.id
_entity.type
_entity.pdbx_description
1 polymer ?
#
loop_
_entity_poly.entity_id
_entity_poly.type
_entity_poly.pdbx_seq_one_letter_code
_entity_poly.pdbx_strand_id
1 'polypeptide(L)'
;MEDCASGYAEYVLEQVEAAKETCSDPVVLIEQRVDFSRWVEQGFGTADCIIIADGTLRIIDYKHGLGVLVSADENPQMQCYALGALELFDGIYDIDQVSMTIYQPRRQNISTFEISKDALYRWADEVLKPTAELAFAGDGNFLDRKSTRLNSSHSH
;
A
#
# COMPACT_ATOMS: atom_id res chain seq x y z
N MET A 1 -15.67 24.12 -6.75
CA MET A 1 -15.49 22.75 -7.09
C MET A 1 -14.80 21.98 -5.95
N GLU A 2 -15.29 20.82 -5.73
CA GLU A 2 -14.72 20.04 -4.67
C GLU A 2 -13.29 19.66 -4.98
N ASP A 3 -12.43 19.81 -4.00
CA ASP A 3 -11.05 19.50 -4.16
C ASP A 3 -10.80 18.07 -3.70
N CYS A 4 -10.41 17.20 -4.62
CA CYS A 4 -10.16 15.80 -4.27
C CYS A 4 -9.07 15.67 -3.22
N ALA A 5 -8.09 16.56 -3.23
CA ALA A 5 -7.04 16.53 -2.23
C ALA A 5 -7.58 16.87 -0.85
N SER A 6 -8.55 17.79 -0.77
CA SER A 6 -9.20 18.08 0.51
C SER A 6 -9.95 16.87 1.03
N GLY A 7 -10.67 16.17 0.17
CA GLY A 7 -11.38 14.97 0.58
C GLY A 7 -10.45 13.89 1.08
N TYR A 8 -9.31 13.75 0.42
CA TYR A 8 -8.31 12.79 0.87
C TYR A 8 -7.77 13.15 2.25
N ALA A 9 -7.45 14.43 2.46
CA ALA A 9 -6.93 14.87 3.75
C ALA A 9 -7.96 14.61 4.86
N GLU A 10 -9.23 14.88 4.58
CA GLU A 10 -10.27 14.60 5.56
C GLU A 10 -10.37 13.12 5.86
N TYR A 11 -10.28 12.28 4.82
CA TYR A 11 -10.33 10.85 5.02
C TYR A 11 -9.18 10.38 5.91
N VAL A 12 -7.96 10.86 5.64
CA VAL A 12 -6.80 10.49 6.44
C VAL A 12 -7.00 10.93 7.89
N LEU A 13 -7.49 12.14 8.10
CA LEU A 13 -7.74 12.62 9.45
C LEU A 13 -8.75 11.76 10.19
N GLU A 14 -9.79 11.31 9.50
CA GLU A 14 -10.76 10.40 10.11
C GLU A 14 -10.10 9.11 10.54
N GLN A 15 -9.21 8.58 9.71
CA GLN A 15 -8.52 7.34 10.05
C GLN A 15 -7.60 7.55 11.25
N VAL A 16 -6.93 8.69 11.32
CA VAL A 16 -6.06 9.00 12.44
C VAL A 16 -6.88 9.13 13.73
N GLU A 17 -8.00 9.82 13.67
CA GLU A 17 -8.85 9.99 14.85
C GLU A 17 -9.41 8.65 15.32
N ALA A 18 -9.78 7.79 14.39
CA ALA A 18 -10.25 6.46 14.76
C ALA A 18 -9.14 5.66 15.45
N ALA A 19 -7.91 5.79 14.96
CA ALA A 19 -6.79 5.11 15.59
C ALA A 19 -6.53 5.64 17.00
N LYS A 20 -6.75 6.92 17.21
CA LYS A 20 -6.53 7.52 18.53
C LYS A 20 -7.52 7.03 19.58
N GLU A 21 -8.66 6.50 19.14
CA GLU A 21 -9.65 6.00 20.09
C GLU A 21 -9.16 4.75 20.80
N THR A 22 -8.30 3.97 20.17
CA THR A 22 -7.81 2.73 20.76
C THR A 22 -6.32 2.78 21.04
N CYS A 23 -5.61 3.77 20.52
CA CYS A 23 -4.17 3.88 20.69
C CYS A 23 -3.84 5.33 21.03
N SER A 24 -3.17 5.54 22.15
CA SER A 24 -2.90 6.91 22.60
C SER A 24 -1.88 7.62 21.71
N ASP A 25 -1.07 6.88 20.97
CA ASP A 25 0.02 7.49 20.19
C ASP A 25 0.21 6.78 18.86
N PRO A 26 -0.74 6.89 17.94
CA PRO A 26 -0.56 6.26 16.64
C PRO A 26 0.56 6.93 15.86
N VAL A 27 1.25 6.14 15.05
CA VAL A 27 2.29 6.65 14.17
C VAL A 27 1.64 7.01 12.85
N VAL A 28 1.88 8.23 12.38
CA VAL A 28 1.33 8.69 11.10
C VAL A 28 2.47 9.21 10.25
N LEU A 29 2.65 8.63 9.09
CA LEU A 29 3.72 9.00 8.17
C LEU A 29 3.12 9.34 6.82
N ILE A 30 3.55 10.46 6.27
CA ILE A 30 3.05 10.95 4.98
C ILE A 30 4.18 10.85 3.97
N GLU A 31 3.88 10.30 2.80
CA GLU A 31 4.85 10.19 1.71
C GLU A 31 6.11 9.47 2.18
N GLN A 32 5.92 8.31 2.77
CA GLN A 32 7.01 7.53 3.31
C GLN A 32 7.59 6.60 2.25
N ARG A 33 8.88 6.73 2.01
CA ARG A 33 9.57 5.81 1.11
C ARG A 33 9.62 4.42 1.74
N VAL A 34 9.31 3.42 0.95
CA VAL A 34 9.35 2.03 1.38
C VAL A 34 10.21 1.24 0.40
N ASP A 35 10.89 0.24 0.90
CA ASP A 35 11.83 -0.56 0.13
C ASP A 35 11.48 -2.02 0.32
N PHE A 36 11.06 -2.66 -0.76
CA PHE A 36 10.73 -4.08 -0.75
C PHE A 36 11.68 -4.88 -1.63
N SER A 37 12.93 -4.41 -1.75
CA SER A 37 13.94 -5.05 -2.58
C SER A 37 14.33 -6.43 -2.07
N ARG A 38 13.93 -6.76 -0.86
CA ARG A 38 14.14 -8.11 -0.34
C ARG A 38 13.47 -9.16 -1.23
N TRP A 39 12.35 -8.79 -1.83
CA TRP A 39 11.58 -9.72 -2.66
C TRP A 39 11.60 -9.37 -4.14
N VAL A 40 11.71 -8.10 -4.47
CA VAL A 40 11.66 -7.62 -5.85
C VAL A 40 12.90 -6.77 -6.09
N GLU A 41 13.79 -7.23 -6.96
CA GLU A 41 15.03 -6.50 -7.23
C GLU A 41 14.73 -5.07 -7.62
N GLN A 42 15.40 -4.13 -6.98
CA GLN A 42 15.18 -2.70 -7.17
C GLN A 42 13.76 -2.26 -6.84
N GLY A 43 13.10 -3.01 -5.96
CA GLY A 43 11.73 -2.69 -5.57
C GLY A 43 11.68 -1.61 -4.49
N PHE A 44 11.05 -0.50 -4.81
CA PHE A 44 10.84 0.56 -3.84
C PHE A 44 9.70 1.44 -4.34
N GLY A 45 9.20 2.28 -3.46
CA GLY A 45 8.16 3.21 -3.82
C GLY A 45 7.90 4.18 -2.68
N THR A 46 6.88 4.99 -2.83
CA THR A 46 6.48 5.93 -1.79
C THR A 46 5.03 5.68 -1.43
N ALA A 47 4.79 5.37 -0.17
CA ALA A 47 3.43 5.21 0.32
C ALA A 47 2.89 6.57 0.69
N ASP A 48 1.68 6.87 0.22
CA ASP A 48 1.10 8.19 0.48
C ASP A 48 0.85 8.42 1.96
N CYS A 49 0.37 7.41 2.66
CA CYS A 49 0.11 7.54 4.08
C CYS A 49 0.24 6.18 4.76
N ILE A 50 0.92 6.17 5.91
CA ILE A 50 1.04 4.96 6.73
C ILE A 50 0.59 5.33 8.14
N ILE A 51 -0.31 4.52 8.70
CA ILE A 51 -0.76 4.68 10.08
C ILE A 51 -0.53 3.39 10.82
N ILE A 52 0.19 3.45 11.93
CA ILE A 52 0.45 2.27 12.75
C ILE A 52 -0.17 2.48 14.12
N ALA A 53 -1.08 1.61 14.50
CA ALA A 53 -1.75 1.69 15.77
C ALA A 53 -2.35 0.34 16.11
N ASP A 54 -2.26 -0.05 17.36
CA ASP A 54 -2.97 -1.24 17.86
C ASP A 54 -2.64 -2.52 17.08
N GLY A 55 -1.39 -2.70 16.75
CA GLY A 55 -0.98 -3.90 16.05
C GLY A 55 -1.34 -3.93 14.57
N THR A 56 -1.89 -2.84 14.04
CA THR A 56 -2.28 -2.78 12.63
C THR A 56 -1.46 -1.74 11.90
N LEU A 57 -0.92 -2.15 10.76
CA LEU A 57 -0.27 -1.26 9.81
C LEU A 57 -1.26 -0.93 8.72
N ARG A 58 -1.59 0.34 8.55
CA ARG A 58 -2.53 0.78 7.52
C ARG A 58 -1.80 1.57 6.46
N ILE A 59 -2.02 1.22 5.21
CA ILE A 59 -1.47 1.97 4.08
C ILE A 59 -2.63 2.51 3.28
N ILE A 60 -2.60 3.82 3.01
CA ILE A 60 -3.63 4.48 2.23
C ILE A 60 -2.97 5.06 1.00
N ASP A 61 -3.48 4.72 -0.17
CA ASP A 61 -2.93 5.19 -1.44
C ASP A 61 -3.98 6.03 -2.15
N TYR A 62 -3.58 7.22 -2.55
CA TYR A 62 -4.46 8.16 -3.22
C TYR A 62 -4.35 7.98 -4.73
N LYS A 63 -5.46 7.69 -5.39
CA LYS A 63 -5.51 7.58 -6.84
C LYS A 63 -6.30 8.76 -7.39
N HIS A 64 -5.62 9.62 -8.14
CA HIS A 64 -6.18 10.89 -8.53
C HIS A 64 -7.12 10.82 -9.73
N GLY A 65 -6.88 9.95 -10.67
CA GLY A 65 -7.53 10.01 -11.95
C GLY A 65 -8.91 9.37 -12.04
N LEU A 66 -9.57 9.59 -13.16
CA LEU A 66 -10.83 8.96 -13.50
C LEU A 66 -10.66 7.68 -14.30
N GLY A 67 -9.44 7.26 -14.51
CA GLY A 67 -9.16 6.13 -15.39
C GLY A 67 -9.76 4.83 -14.91
N VAL A 68 -8.95 3.82 -14.79
CA VAL A 68 -9.43 2.51 -14.40
C VAL A 68 -9.78 2.48 -12.92
N LEU A 69 -10.91 1.87 -12.60
CA LEU A 69 -11.28 1.63 -11.21
C LEU A 69 -10.25 0.66 -10.61
N VAL A 70 -9.64 1.03 -9.50
CA VAL A 70 -8.58 0.23 -8.89
C VAL A 70 -9.06 -0.36 -7.58
N SER A 71 -8.92 -1.67 -7.44
CA SER A 71 -9.31 -2.36 -6.24
C SER A 71 -8.11 -2.63 -5.35
N ALA A 72 -8.31 -2.52 -4.04
CA ALA A 72 -7.29 -2.92 -3.08
C ALA A 72 -7.22 -4.42 -2.90
N ASP A 73 -8.22 -5.15 -3.35
CA ASP A 73 -8.33 -6.58 -3.10
C ASP A 73 -7.18 -7.32 -3.77
N GLU A 74 -6.30 -7.88 -2.95
CA GLU A 74 -5.11 -8.61 -3.38
C GLU A 74 -4.26 -7.80 -4.37
N ASN A 75 -4.27 -6.48 -4.24
CA ASN A 75 -3.53 -5.61 -5.14
C ASN A 75 -2.02 -5.77 -4.92
N PRO A 76 -1.26 -6.21 -5.92
CA PRO A 76 0.17 -6.50 -5.71
C PRO A 76 0.98 -5.28 -5.34
N GLN A 77 0.68 -4.13 -5.92
CA GLN A 77 1.42 -2.92 -5.61
C GLN A 77 1.23 -2.53 -4.14
N MET A 78 -0.01 -2.57 -3.66
CA MET A 78 -0.28 -2.25 -2.28
C MET A 78 0.37 -3.26 -1.34
N GLN A 79 0.37 -4.53 -1.71
CA GLN A 79 1.01 -5.54 -0.89
C GLN A 79 2.52 -5.37 -0.85
N CYS A 80 3.13 -4.97 -1.96
CA CYS A 80 4.55 -4.66 -1.98
C CYS A 80 4.88 -3.48 -1.06
N TYR A 81 4.07 -2.44 -1.11
CA TYR A 81 4.27 -1.27 -0.25
C TYR A 81 4.14 -1.67 1.22
N ALA A 82 3.17 -2.52 1.53
CA ALA A 82 3.00 -3.00 2.90
C ALA A 82 4.22 -3.80 3.36
N LEU A 83 4.77 -4.63 2.49
CA LEU A 83 5.98 -5.38 2.83
C LEU A 83 7.15 -4.43 3.11
N GLY A 84 7.31 -3.41 2.29
CA GLY A 84 8.36 -2.43 2.53
C GLY A 84 8.17 -1.69 3.84
N ALA A 85 6.94 -1.37 4.18
CA ALA A 85 6.66 -0.73 5.46
C ALA A 85 6.96 -1.67 6.62
N LEU A 86 6.62 -2.94 6.49
CA LEU A 86 6.95 -3.91 7.53
C LEU A 86 8.45 -4.03 7.74
N GLU A 87 9.22 -3.96 6.66
CA GLU A 87 10.68 -3.98 6.80
C GLU A 87 11.19 -2.82 7.63
N LEU A 88 10.53 -1.68 7.54
CA LEU A 88 10.94 -0.51 8.32
C LEU A 88 10.47 -0.59 9.78
N PHE A 89 9.27 -1.09 10.00
CA PHE A 89 8.62 -0.86 11.29
C PHE A 89 8.30 -2.11 12.11
N ASP A 90 8.33 -3.30 11.51
CA ASP A 90 7.94 -4.50 12.24
C ASP A 90 8.85 -4.77 13.45
N GLY A 91 10.11 -4.40 13.37
CA GLY A 91 11.02 -4.57 14.48
C GLY A 91 10.87 -3.53 15.57
N ILE A 92 10.16 -2.44 15.29
CA ILE A 92 9.97 -1.35 16.24
C ILE A 92 8.59 -1.43 16.89
N TYR A 93 7.58 -1.78 16.12
CA TYR A 93 6.19 -1.86 16.58
C TYR A 93 5.71 -3.29 16.42
N ASP A 94 4.84 -3.71 17.32
CA ASP A 94 4.30 -5.07 17.29
C ASP A 94 3.11 -5.09 16.33
N ILE A 95 3.37 -5.47 15.10
CA ILE A 95 2.37 -5.47 14.03
C ILE A 95 1.97 -6.90 13.70
N ASP A 96 0.67 -7.17 13.68
CA ASP A 96 0.19 -8.49 13.29
C ASP A 96 -0.87 -8.43 12.20
N GLN A 97 -1.36 -7.25 11.86
CA GLN A 97 -2.42 -7.09 10.86
C GLN A 97 -2.03 -5.96 9.91
N VAL A 98 -2.42 -6.10 8.65
CA VAL A 98 -2.12 -5.10 7.61
C VAL A 98 -3.41 -4.75 6.91
N SER A 99 -3.66 -3.46 6.75
CA SER A 99 -4.83 -2.95 6.04
C SER A 99 -4.35 -2.04 4.91
N MET A 100 -4.86 -2.26 3.71
CA MET A 100 -4.46 -1.49 2.54
C MET A 100 -5.69 -0.87 1.92
N THR A 101 -5.67 0.45 1.75
CA THR A 101 -6.82 1.18 1.22
C THR A 101 -6.42 1.98 0.00
N ILE A 102 -7.21 1.87 -1.05
CA ILE A 102 -7.09 2.74 -2.22
C ILE A 102 -8.23 3.74 -2.14
N TYR A 103 -7.86 5.03 -2.14
CA TYR A 103 -8.81 6.13 -2.09
C TYR A 103 -8.81 6.78 -3.47
N GLN A 104 -9.90 6.60 -4.20
CA GLN A 104 -10.01 7.06 -5.58
C GLN A 104 -11.28 7.90 -5.72
N PRO A 105 -11.25 9.17 -5.29
CA PRO A 105 -12.49 9.94 -5.15
C PRO A 105 -13.17 10.24 -6.47
N ARG A 106 -12.42 10.41 -7.55
CA ARG A 106 -13.06 10.71 -8.84
C ARG A 106 -13.85 9.54 -9.38
N ARG A 107 -13.62 8.34 -8.85
CA ARG A 107 -14.40 7.15 -9.17
C ARG A 107 -15.34 6.79 -8.04
N GLN A 108 -15.40 7.64 -7.00
CA GLN A 108 -16.18 7.36 -5.80
C GLN A 108 -15.85 5.99 -5.23
N ASN A 109 -14.56 5.69 -5.22
CA ASN A 109 -14.08 4.37 -4.83
C ASN A 109 -13.17 4.45 -3.62
N ILE A 110 -13.55 3.77 -2.57
CA ILE A 110 -12.68 3.54 -1.42
C ILE A 110 -12.67 2.03 -1.23
N SER A 111 -11.51 1.43 -1.52
CA SER A 111 -11.40 -0.03 -1.51
C SER A 111 -10.36 -0.42 -0.47
N THR A 112 -10.71 -1.33 0.42
CA THR A 112 -9.83 -1.77 1.50
C THR A 112 -9.68 -3.28 1.49
N PHE A 113 -8.45 -3.76 1.68
CA PHE A 113 -8.14 -5.17 1.78
C PHE A 113 -7.31 -5.38 3.05
N GLU A 114 -7.69 -6.35 3.85
CA GLU A 114 -7.00 -6.65 5.09
C GLU A 114 -6.44 -8.06 5.05
N ILE A 115 -5.24 -8.21 5.59
CA ILE A 115 -4.54 -9.49 5.58
C ILE A 115 -3.65 -9.54 6.82
N SER A 116 -3.44 -10.74 7.37
CA SER A 116 -2.51 -10.86 8.49
C SER A 116 -1.08 -10.68 8.00
N LYS A 117 -0.21 -10.23 8.89
CA LYS A 117 1.19 -10.08 8.56
C LYS A 117 1.78 -11.41 8.07
N ASP A 118 1.44 -12.51 8.75
CA ASP A 118 1.98 -13.80 8.38
C ASP A 118 1.54 -14.22 6.98
N ALA A 119 0.27 -13.98 6.65
CA ALA A 119 -0.22 -14.33 5.32
C ALA A 119 0.45 -13.47 4.25
N LEU A 120 0.70 -12.21 4.55
CA LEU A 120 1.37 -11.31 3.60
C LEU A 120 2.80 -11.77 3.34
N TYR A 121 3.54 -12.15 4.39
CA TYR A 121 4.89 -12.66 4.21
C TYR A 121 4.89 -13.98 3.43
N ARG A 122 3.90 -14.83 3.67
CA ARG A 122 3.80 -16.08 2.93
C ARG A 122 3.57 -15.80 1.44
N TRP A 123 2.68 -14.87 1.14
CA TRP A 123 2.45 -14.47 -0.24
C TRP A 123 3.75 -13.94 -0.88
N ALA A 124 4.51 -13.17 -0.10
CA ALA A 124 5.75 -12.60 -0.61
C ALA A 124 6.75 -13.69 -0.98
N ASP A 125 6.87 -14.70 -0.13
CA ASP A 125 7.85 -15.76 -0.37
C ASP A 125 7.39 -16.74 -1.44
N GLU A 126 6.10 -17.04 -1.49
CA GLU A 126 5.59 -18.10 -2.36
C GLU A 126 5.16 -17.59 -3.72
N VAL A 127 4.73 -16.33 -3.81
CA VAL A 127 4.19 -15.78 -5.05
C VAL A 127 5.02 -14.62 -5.57
N LEU A 128 5.24 -13.62 -4.74
CA LEU A 128 5.88 -12.39 -5.20
C LEU A 128 7.33 -12.62 -5.62
N LYS A 129 8.11 -13.22 -4.75
CA LYS A 129 9.53 -13.39 -5.03
C LYS A 129 9.78 -14.26 -6.26
N PRO A 130 9.15 -15.44 -6.39
CA PRO A 130 9.36 -16.22 -7.61
C PRO A 130 8.87 -15.51 -8.86
N THR A 131 7.75 -14.82 -8.78
CA THR A 131 7.20 -14.12 -9.93
C THR A 131 8.11 -12.99 -10.37
N ALA A 132 8.63 -12.24 -9.40
CA ALA A 132 9.53 -11.14 -9.71
C ALA A 132 10.85 -11.66 -10.32
N GLU A 133 11.35 -12.78 -9.82
CA GLU A 133 12.57 -13.36 -10.38
C GLU A 133 12.38 -13.78 -11.81
N LEU A 134 11.23 -14.36 -12.14
CA LEU A 134 10.92 -14.71 -13.51
C LEU A 134 10.82 -13.48 -14.40
N ALA A 135 10.20 -12.43 -13.90
CA ALA A 135 10.04 -11.20 -14.68
C ALA A 135 11.38 -10.56 -14.98
N PHE A 136 12.27 -10.51 -13.99
CA PHE A 136 13.58 -9.94 -14.21
C PHE A 136 14.43 -10.81 -15.13
N ALA A 137 14.31 -12.12 -15.03
CA ALA A 137 15.02 -13.01 -15.92
C ALA A 137 14.52 -12.86 -17.34
N GLY A 138 13.23 -12.57 -17.49
CA GLY A 138 12.62 -12.47 -18.81
C GLY A 138 12.86 -11.14 -19.48
N ASP A 139 12.30 -10.07 -18.95
CA ASP A 139 12.41 -8.80 -19.63
C ASP A 139 12.21 -7.61 -18.72
N GLY A 140 12.57 -7.73 -17.47
CA GLY A 140 12.67 -6.54 -16.68
C GLY A 140 11.69 -6.44 -15.56
N ASN A 141 11.05 -5.29 -15.39
CA ASN A 141 10.40 -4.92 -14.17
C ASN A 141 9.00 -5.49 -14.03
N PHE A 142 8.81 -6.32 -13.02
CA PHE A 142 7.52 -6.95 -12.74
C PHE A 142 6.44 -5.93 -12.45
N LEU A 143 6.75 -4.91 -11.65
CA LEU A 143 5.77 -3.92 -11.28
C LEU A 143 5.39 -3.02 -12.44
N ASP A 144 6.34 -2.70 -13.30
CA ASP A 144 6.04 -1.91 -14.48
C ASP A 144 5.06 -2.62 -15.37
N ARG A 145 5.26 -3.91 -15.58
CA ARG A 145 4.34 -4.68 -16.38
C ARG A 145 2.96 -4.73 -15.76
N LYS A 146 2.90 -4.95 -14.46
CA LYS A 146 1.63 -4.97 -13.77
C LYS A 146 0.96 -3.62 -13.80
N SER A 147 1.73 -2.57 -13.60
CA SER A 147 1.19 -1.23 -13.66
C SER A 147 0.59 -0.92 -15.01
N THR A 148 1.28 -1.30 -16.07
CA THR A 148 0.80 -1.06 -17.41
C THR A 148 -0.54 -1.76 -17.64
N ARG A 149 -0.66 -2.98 -17.18
CA ARG A 149 -1.89 -3.72 -17.38
C ARG A 149 -3.01 -3.29 -16.47
N LEU A 150 -2.67 -3.05 -15.20
CA LEU A 150 -3.70 -2.74 -14.22
C LEU A 150 -4.04 -1.28 -14.16
N ASN A 151 -3.10 -0.45 -14.54
CA ASN A 151 -3.25 0.97 -14.34
C ASN A 151 -2.47 1.71 -15.37
N SER A 152 -2.91 1.60 -16.58
CA SER A 152 -2.18 2.18 -17.67
C SER A 152 -2.05 3.67 -17.52
N SER A 153 -2.82 4.24 -16.69
CA SER A 153 -2.69 5.64 -16.44
C SER A 153 -1.58 6.01 -15.54
N HIS A 154 -0.94 5.07 -14.95
CA HIS A 154 0.00 5.36 -14.00
C HIS A 154 1.07 6.21 -14.45
N SER A 155 1.02 6.52 -14.64
CA SER A 155 1.69 7.03 -14.98
C SER A 155 1.98 7.78 -15.00
N HIS A 156 2.04 7.90 -15.01
CA HIS A 156 2.41 8.55 -14.98
C HIS A 156 2.32 9.33 -15.09
#